data_45bec4eef8e4b1e1f3f67b3be0f6524a
#
_entry.id   45bec4eef8e4b1e1f3f67b3be0f6524a
#
_cell.length_a   1.000
_cell.length_b   1.000
_cell.length_c   1.000
_cell.angle_alpha   90.00
_cell.angle_beta   90.00
_cell.angle_gamma   90.00
#
_symmetry.space_group_name_H-M   'P 1'
#
loop_
_entity.id
_entity.type
_entity.pdbx_description
1 polymer ?
#
loop_
_entity_poly.entity_id
_entity_poly.type
_entity_poly.pdbx_seq_one_letter_code
_entity_poly.pdbx_strand_id
1 'polypeptide(L)'
;MAVTTDITATYRGPRKVIARLLAMGPREDRLLAFLMGACVLMFIAQMPRLAREAHLNGQELNMLLGGALLGIVFIAPLGLYALAMISHLIVRAMGGQGDGYQSRLVLFWAFLAATPVLLLNGLVAGFIGTGPALNAVGGLWVMVFFWFWVSGLIEAYWGNT
;
A
#
# COMPACT_ATOMS: atom_id res chain seq x y z
N MET A 1 16.58 -9.93 -6.71
CA MET A 1 16.52 -9.66 -5.28
C MET A 1 15.14 -9.95 -4.71
N ALA A 2 15.08 -10.36 -3.45
CA ALA A 2 13.81 -10.69 -2.83
C ALA A 2 13.00 -9.44 -2.50
N VAL A 3 11.68 -9.53 -2.68
CA VAL A 3 10.75 -8.41 -2.37
C VAL A 3 10.85 -8.04 -0.89
N THR A 4 11.01 -9.02 0.00
CA THR A 4 11.13 -8.77 1.44
C THR A 4 12.36 -7.93 1.78
N THR A 5 13.49 -8.19 1.12
CA THR A 5 14.70 -7.40 1.27
C THR A 5 14.47 -5.96 0.79
N ASP A 6 13.76 -5.80 -0.31
CA ASP A 6 13.44 -4.49 -0.87
C ASP A 6 12.49 -3.70 0.02
N ILE A 7 11.52 -4.38 0.66
CA ILE A 7 10.64 -3.73 1.62
C ILE A 7 11.43 -3.18 2.80
N THR A 8 12.34 -3.97 3.38
CA THR A 8 13.19 -3.49 4.47
C THR A 8 14.09 -2.34 4.03
N ALA A 9 14.67 -2.43 2.84
CA ALA A 9 15.50 -1.36 2.28
C ALA A 9 14.72 -0.07 2.08
N THR A 10 13.42 -0.16 1.77
CA THR A 10 12.56 1.02 1.58
C THR A 10 12.44 1.85 2.86
N TYR A 11 12.46 1.21 4.02
CA TYR A 11 12.42 1.93 5.30
C TYR A 11 13.71 2.71 5.60
N ARG A 12 14.81 2.36 4.94
CA ARG A 12 16.08 3.07 5.07
C ARG A 12 16.28 4.13 3.98
N GLY A 13 15.78 3.88 2.77
CA GLY A 13 15.92 4.82 1.66
C GLY A 13 14.94 4.50 0.56
N PRO A 14 13.71 5.04 0.62
CA PRO A 14 12.69 4.72 -0.39
C PRO A 14 13.08 5.14 -1.80
N ARG A 15 13.77 6.26 -1.93
CA ARG A 15 14.18 6.76 -3.25
C ARG A 15 15.14 5.81 -3.96
N LYS A 16 16.04 5.20 -3.23
CA LYS A 16 17.03 4.25 -3.81
C LYS A 16 16.34 3.01 -4.35
N VAL A 17 15.37 2.47 -3.61
CA VAL A 17 14.62 1.30 -4.04
C VAL A 17 13.77 1.60 -5.26
N ILE A 18 13.08 2.73 -5.25
CA ILE A 18 12.26 3.17 -6.38
C ILE A 18 13.14 3.39 -7.62
N ALA A 19 14.29 4.06 -7.48
CA ALA A 19 15.20 4.28 -8.59
C ALA A 19 15.64 2.95 -9.23
N ARG A 20 15.96 1.96 -8.39
CA ARG A 20 16.37 0.64 -8.88
C ARG A 20 15.21 -0.07 -9.59
N LEU A 21 14.00 -0.01 -9.05
CA LEU A 21 12.83 -0.62 -9.68
C LEU A 21 12.50 0.04 -11.02
N LEU A 22 12.62 1.37 -11.09
CA LEU A 22 12.40 2.09 -12.35
C LEU A 22 13.46 1.73 -13.39
N ALA A 23 14.71 1.51 -12.97
CA ALA A 23 15.80 1.15 -13.87
C ALA A 23 15.62 -0.22 -14.53
N MET A 24 14.78 -1.08 -13.96
CA MET A 24 14.49 -2.40 -14.54
C MET A 24 13.60 -2.35 -15.78
N GLY A 25 13.05 -1.18 -16.11
CA GLY A 25 12.18 -0.99 -17.27
C GLY A 25 10.71 -1.31 -17.01
N PRO A 26 9.82 -0.98 -17.93
CA PRO A 26 8.38 -1.19 -17.77
C PRO A 26 8.01 -2.67 -17.77
N ARG A 27 7.31 -3.10 -16.70
CA ARG A 27 6.81 -4.46 -16.56
C ARG A 27 5.49 -4.43 -15.80
N GLU A 28 4.38 -4.46 -16.53
CA GLU A 28 3.04 -4.42 -15.96
C GLU A 28 2.71 -5.68 -15.13
N ASP A 29 3.28 -6.82 -15.50
CA ASP A 29 3.11 -8.06 -14.72
C ASP A 29 3.66 -7.89 -13.30
N ARG A 30 4.80 -7.22 -13.15
CA ARG A 30 5.39 -6.95 -11.86
C ARG A 30 4.54 -5.97 -11.04
N LEU A 31 3.99 -4.94 -11.70
CA LEU A 31 3.09 -4.00 -11.03
C LEU A 31 1.86 -4.71 -10.48
N LEU A 32 1.27 -5.60 -11.28
CA LEU A 32 0.11 -6.35 -10.85
C LEU A 32 0.46 -7.27 -9.67
N ALA A 33 1.64 -7.89 -9.70
CA ALA A 33 2.10 -8.73 -8.61
C ALA A 33 2.26 -7.92 -7.31
N PHE A 34 2.83 -6.71 -7.38
CA PHE A 34 2.95 -5.84 -6.21
C PHE A 34 1.58 -5.45 -5.67
N LEU A 35 0.68 -5.07 -6.56
CA LEU A 35 -0.68 -4.67 -6.17
C LEU A 35 -1.44 -5.81 -5.51
N MET A 36 -1.43 -6.98 -6.13
CA MET A 36 -2.16 -8.13 -5.61
C MET A 36 -1.53 -8.63 -4.31
N GLY A 37 -0.20 -8.63 -4.21
CA GLY A 37 0.49 -8.97 -2.98
C GLY A 37 0.10 -8.03 -1.83
N ALA A 38 0.05 -6.73 -2.10
CA ALA A 38 -0.35 -5.74 -1.12
C ALA A 38 -1.81 -5.93 -0.69
N CYS A 39 -2.69 -6.23 -1.64
CA CYS A 39 -4.11 -6.44 -1.34
C CYS A 39 -4.32 -7.70 -0.51
N VAL A 40 -3.59 -8.79 -0.79
CA VAL A 40 -3.65 -10.01 0.00
C VAL A 40 -3.18 -9.75 1.43
N LEU A 41 -2.07 -9.03 1.60
CA LEU A 41 -1.56 -8.69 2.92
C LEU A 41 -2.52 -7.77 3.66
N MET A 42 -3.15 -6.83 2.96
CA MET A 42 -4.18 -5.97 3.55
C MET A 42 -5.38 -6.77 4.02
N PHE A 43 -5.80 -7.76 3.24
CA PHE A 43 -6.88 -8.66 3.65
C PHE A 43 -6.51 -9.43 4.90
N ILE A 44 -5.30 -10.00 4.94
CA ILE A 44 -4.80 -10.72 6.13
C ILE A 44 -4.76 -9.77 7.34
N ALA A 45 -4.36 -8.52 7.14
CA ALA A 45 -4.32 -7.53 8.22
C ALA A 45 -5.71 -7.24 8.80
N GLN A 46 -6.77 -7.42 8.01
CA GLN A 46 -8.14 -7.21 8.49
C GLN A 46 -8.70 -8.38 9.29
N MET A 47 -8.10 -9.57 9.19
CA MET A 47 -8.65 -10.76 9.83
C MET A 47 -8.82 -10.65 11.34
N PRO A 48 -7.83 -10.13 12.11
CA PRO A 48 -8.03 -9.99 13.57
C PRO A 48 -9.18 -9.05 13.92
N ARG A 49 -9.32 -7.95 13.19
CA ARG A 49 -10.42 -6.99 13.43
C ARG A 49 -11.76 -7.63 13.10
N LEU A 50 -11.84 -8.35 11.99
CA LEU A 50 -13.09 -9.00 11.58
C LEU A 50 -13.47 -10.12 12.53
N ALA A 51 -12.50 -10.89 13.03
CA ALA A 51 -12.75 -11.92 14.01
C ALA A 51 -13.31 -11.32 15.32
N ARG A 52 -12.74 -10.19 15.76
CA ARG A 52 -13.23 -9.48 16.93
C ARG A 52 -14.65 -8.95 16.71
N GLU A 53 -14.92 -8.36 15.56
CA GLU A 53 -16.24 -7.83 15.21
C GLU A 53 -17.29 -8.93 15.17
N ALA A 54 -16.96 -10.07 14.56
CA ALA A 54 -17.88 -11.21 14.52
C ALA A 54 -18.22 -11.72 15.92
N HIS A 55 -17.23 -11.81 16.79
CA HIS A 55 -17.41 -12.28 18.16
C HIS A 55 -18.26 -11.32 18.99
N LEU A 56 -17.98 -10.03 18.92
CA LEU A 56 -18.65 -9.01 19.72
C LEU A 56 -20.08 -8.74 19.27
N ASN A 57 -20.35 -8.82 17.96
CA ASN A 57 -21.65 -8.48 17.37
C ASN A 57 -22.49 -9.71 17.02
N GLY A 58 -21.99 -10.92 17.29
CA GLY A 58 -22.70 -12.15 16.98
C GLY A 58 -22.88 -12.41 15.49
N GLN A 59 -22.03 -11.84 14.64
CA GLN A 59 -22.09 -12.02 13.20
C GLN A 59 -21.27 -13.23 12.75
N GLU A 60 -21.62 -13.78 11.58
CA GLU A 60 -20.84 -14.86 10.99
C GLU A 60 -19.53 -14.31 10.43
N LEU A 61 -18.41 -14.91 10.88
CA LEU A 61 -17.08 -14.50 10.41
C LEU A 61 -16.93 -14.71 8.90
N ASN A 62 -17.46 -15.80 8.37
CA ASN A 62 -17.36 -16.10 6.93
C ASN A 62 -18.01 -15.00 6.08
N MET A 63 -19.13 -14.46 6.52
CA MET A 63 -19.80 -13.36 5.82
C MET A 63 -18.94 -12.10 5.81
N LEU A 64 -18.33 -11.76 6.95
CA LEU A 64 -17.44 -10.61 7.06
C LEU A 64 -16.17 -10.80 6.22
N LEU A 65 -15.58 -11.99 6.25
CA LEU A 65 -14.41 -12.30 5.44
C LEU A 65 -14.72 -12.23 3.94
N GLY A 66 -15.89 -12.74 3.53
CA GLY A 66 -16.31 -12.68 2.12
C GLY A 66 -16.48 -11.25 1.64
N GLY A 67 -17.12 -10.40 2.43
CA GLY A 67 -17.28 -8.99 2.11
C GLY A 67 -15.95 -8.26 2.03
N ALA A 68 -15.05 -8.51 3.00
CA ALA A 68 -13.72 -7.91 3.00
C ALA A 68 -12.89 -8.39 1.80
N LEU A 69 -12.97 -9.68 1.47
CA LEU A 69 -12.26 -10.23 0.32
C LEU A 69 -12.72 -9.55 -0.97
N LEU A 70 -14.02 -9.42 -1.16
CA LEU A 70 -14.56 -8.76 -2.34
C LEU A 70 -14.09 -7.30 -2.42
N GLY A 71 -14.18 -6.56 -1.31
CA GLY A 71 -13.77 -5.17 -1.29
C GLY A 71 -12.28 -4.96 -1.51
N ILE A 72 -11.44 -5.76 -0.84
CA ILE A 72 -10.00 -5.55 -0.86
C ILE A 72 -9.36 -6.12 -2.12
N VAL A 73 -9.75 -7.31 -2.53
CA VAL A 73 -9.09 -7.98 -3.66
C VAL A 73 -9.64 -7.55 -5.01
N PHE A 74 -10.91 -7.12 -5.07
CA PHE A 74 -11.55 -6.75 -6.33
C PHE A 74 -11.78 -5.24 -6.46
N ILE A 75 -12.23 -4.56 -5.43
CA ILE A 75 -12.57 -3.13 -5.49
C ILE A 75 -11.35 -2.25 -5.23
N ALA A 76 -10.54 -2.56 -4.23
CA ALA A 76 -9.37 -1.75 -3.87
C ALA A 76 -8.35 -1.64 -5.01
N PRO A 77 -8.03 -2.70 -5.78
CA PRO A 77 -7.13 -2.53 -6.92
C PRO A 77 -7.62 -1.51 -7.95
N LEU A 78 -8.93 -1.49 -8.22
CA LEU A 78 -9.51 -0.49 -9.14
C LEU A 78 -9.31 0.91 -8.60
N GLY A 79 -9.54 1.11 -7.30
CA GLY A 79 -9.32 2.39 -6.64
C GLY A 79 -7.87 2.83 -6.68
N LEU A 80 -6.93 1.90 -6.49
CA LEU A 80 -5.51 2.20 -6.55
C LEU A 80 -5.06 2.57 -7.96
N TYR A 81 -5.59 1.90 -9.00
CA TYR A 81 -5.32 2.30 -10.38
C TYR A 81 -5.85 3.71 -10.67
N ALA A 82 -7.07 4.02 -10.20
CA ALA A 82 -7.64 5.36 -10.36
C ALA A 82 -6.80 6.40 -9.62
N LEU A 83 -6.37 6.10 -8.40
CA LEU A 83 -5.52 7.00 -7.61
C LEU A 83 -4.17 7.24 -8.29
N ALA A 84 -3.58 6.20 -8.88
CA ALA A 84 -2.34 6.33 -9.62
C ALA A 84 -2.49 7.25 -10.83
N MET A 85 -3.60 7.12 -11.56
CA MET A 85 -3.86 8.00 -12.70
C MET A 85 -4.07 9.45 -12.27
N ILE A 86 -4.83 9.67 -11.21
CA ILE A 86 -5.07 11.01 -10.67
C ILE A 86 -3.75 11.65 -10.23
N SER A 87 -2.92 10.91 -9.49
CA SER A 87 -1.63 11.42 -9.03
C SER A 87 -0.70 11.71 -10.20
N HIS A 88 -0.72 10.88 -11.26
CA HIS A 88 0.04 11.14 -12.47
C HIS A 88 -0.34 12.47 -13.11
N LEU A 89 -1.64 12.72 -13.26
CA LEU A 89 -2.13 13.96 -13.85
C LEU A 89 -1.74 15.18 -13.00
N ILE A 90 -1.86 15.08 -11.68
CA ILE A 90 -1.51 16.17 -10.77
C ILE A 90 -0.01 16.47 -10.86
N VAL A 91 0.83 15.44 -10.79
CA VAL A 91 2.28 15.62 -10.80
C VAL A 91 2.75 16.16 -12.16
N ARG A 92 2.14 15.70 -13.26
CA ARG A 92 2.44 16.24 -14.58
C ARG A 92 2.07 17.72 -14.68
N ALA A 93 0.94 18.11 -14.11
CA ALA A 93 0.51 19.50 -14.06
C ALA A 93 1.48 20.37 -13.25
N MET A 94 2.17 19.78 -12.27
CA MET A 94 3.17 20.47 -11.45
C MET A 94 4.55 20.55 -12.11
N GLY A 95 4.71 20.04 -13.33
CA GLY A 95 5.97 20.09 -14.04
C GLY A 95 6.81 18.81 -13.99
N GLY A 96 6.27 17.72 -13.45
CA GLY A 96 6.96 16.44 -13.44
C GLY A 96 7.08 15.83 -14.82
N GLN A 97 8.12 15.03 -15.06
CA GLN A 97 8.44 14.47 -16.37
C GLN A 97 8.36 12.94 -16.41
N GLY A 98 7.61 12.32 -15.51
CA GLY A 98 7.40 10.88 -15.52
C GLY A 98 6.21 10.47 -16.40
N ASP A 99 6.01 9.16 -16.51
CA ASP A 99 4.87 8.59 -17.22
C ASP A 99 3.91 7.88 -16.25
N GLY A 100 2.79 7.37 -16.81
CA GLY A 100 1.77 6.69 -15.99
C GLY A 100 2.26 5.41 -15.35
N TYR A 101 3.16 4.68 -16.02
CA TYR A 101 3.76 3.48 -15.45
C TYR A 101 4.51 3.80 -14.15
N GLN A 102 5.28 4.89 -14.14
CA GLN A 102 6.05 5.30 -12.98
C GLN A 102 5.15 5.65 -11.80
N SER A 103 4.03 6.33 -12.06
CA SER A 103 3.04 6.63 -11.02
C SER A 103 2.46 5.35 -10.41
N ARG A 104 2.09 4.38 -11.25
CA ARG A 104 1.57 3.10 -10.78
C ARG A 104 2.61 2.34 -9.96
N LEU A 105 3.84 2.27 -10.45
CA LEU A 105 4.92 1.58 -9.74
C LEU A 105 5.14 2.19 -8.35
N VAL A 106 5.23 3.51 -8.28
CA VAL A 106 5.48 4.22 -7.03
C VAL A 106 4.35 3.97 -6.03
N LEU A 107 3.10 4.10 -6.47
CA LEU A 107 1.95 3.92 -5.58
C LEU A 107 1.84 2.47 -5.09
N PHE A 108 1.92 1.52 -6.00
CA PHE A 108 1.77 0.10 -5.65
C PHE A 108 2.92 -0.37 -4.76
N TRP A 109 4.13 0.07 -5.04
CA TRP A 109 5.28 -0.27 -4.20
C TRP A 109 5.19 0.39 -2.83
N ALA A 110 4.78 1.67 -2.75
CA ALA A 110 4.59 2.35 -1.47
C ALA A 110 3.56 1.62 -0.61
N PHE A 111 2.47 1.19 -1.23
CA PHE A 111 1.42 0.45 -0.53
C PHE A 111 1.95 -0.89 -0.02
N LEU A 112 2.64 -1.64 -0.87
CA LEU A 112 3.23 -2.94 -0.49
C LEU A 112 4.28 -2.77 0.61
N ALA A 113 5.15 -1.77 0.49
CA ALA A 113 6.20 -1.52 1.48
C ALA A 113 5.65 -1.07 2.83
N ALA A 114 4.47 -0.46 2.85
CA ALA A 114 3.80 -0.03 4.08
C ALA A 114 3.00 -1.14 4.75
N THR A 115 2.86 -2.33 4.13
CA THR A 115 2.06 -3.42 4.70
C THR A 115 2.52 -3.93 6.06
N PRO A 116 3.83 -3.95 6.43
CA PRO A 116 4.21 -4.33 7.80
C PRO A 116 3.54 -3.48 8.86
N VAL A 117 3.44 -2.16 8.66
CA VAL A 117 2.74 -1.28 9.59
C VAL A 117 1.25 -1.53 9.56
N LEU A 118 0.69 -1.83 8.37
CA LEU A 118 -0.71 -2.17 8.23
C LEU A 118 -1.06 -3.47 8.95
N LEU A 119 -0.18 -4.46 8.91
CA LEU A 119 -0.36 -5.71 9.66
C LEU A 119 -0.36 -5.45 11.17
N LEU A 120 0.55 -4.58 11.63
CA LEU A 120 0.56 -4.17 13.03
C LEU A 120 -0.74 -3.46 13.41
N ASN A 121 -1.23 -2.58 12.56
CA ASN A 121 -2.52 -1.90 12.76
C ASN A 121 -3.65 -2.92 12.90
N GLY A 122 -3.66 -3.95 12.04
CA GLY A 122 -4.66 -5.01 12.11
C GLY A 122 -4.62 -5.79 13.40
N LEU A 123 -3.42 -6.09 13.90
CA LEU A 123 -3.26 -6.78 15.18
C LEU A 123 -3.79 -5.92 16.33
N VAL A 124 -3.47 -4.64 16.33
CA VAL A 124 -3.98 -3.72 17.36
C VAL A 124 -5.50 -3.64 17.28
N ALA A 125 -6.07 -3.56 16.09
CA ALA A 125 -7.52 -3.51 15.91
C ALA A 125 -8.21 -4.78 16.42
N GLY A 126 -7.57 -5.94 16.23
CA GLY A 126 -8.13 -7.22 16.67
C GLY A 126 -7.99 -7.50 18.15
N PHE A 127 -6.82 -7.21 18.72
CA PHE A 127 -6.51 -7.58 20.09
C PHE A 127 -6.85 -6.48 21.12
N ILE A 128 -6.66 -5.22 20.76
CA ILE A 128 -6.93 -4.08 21.65
C ILE A 128 -8.27 -3.43 21.31
N GLY A 129 -8.56 -3.28 20.01
CA GLY A 129 -9.77 -2.64 19.52
C GLY A 129 -9.59 -1.15 19.31
N THR A 130 -10.71 -0.43 19.19
CA THR A 130 -10.69 1.02 18.97
C THR A 130 -10.13 1.76 20.17
N GLY A 131 -9.40 2.84 19.93
CA GLY A 131 -8.83 3.66 20.98
C GLY A 131 -7.55 4.36 20.55
N PRO A 132 -6.82 4.98 21.50
CA PRO A 132 -5.60 5.73 21.17
C PRO A 132 -4.51 4.88 20.52
N ALA A 133 -4.35 3.62 20.93
CA ALA A 133 -3.33 2.74 20.35
C ALA A 133 -3.61 2.49 18.87
N LEU A 134 -4.86 2.19 18.50
CA LEU A 134 -5.23 1.97 17.10
C LEU A 134 -5.05 3.24 16.28
N ASN A 135 -5.45 4.39 16.82
CA ASN A 135 -5.28 5.67 16.15
C ASN A 135 -3.81 6.00 15.94
N ALA A 136 -2.95 5.70 16.92
CA ALA A 136 -1.52 5.96 16.81
C ALA A 136 -0.87 5.12 15.71
N VAL A 137 -1.18 3.83 15.65
CA VAL A 137 -0.63 2.93 14.62
C VAL A 137 -1.19 3.26 13.25
N GLY A 138 -2.48 3.60 13.16
CA GLY A 138 -3.10 4.05 11.90
C GLY A 138 -2.46 5.32 11.38
N GLY A 139 -2.19 6.28 12.26
CA GLY A 139 -1.48 7.51 11.90
C GLY A 139 -0.06 7.23 11.44
N LEU A 140 0.64 6.30 12.10
CA LEU A 140 1.97 5.89 11.69
C LEU A 140 1.94 5.27 10.28
N TRP A 141 0.96 4.43 10.00
CA TRP A 141 0.81 3.83 8.67
C TRP A 141 0.61 4.91 7.60
N VAL A 142 -0.25 5.88 7.86
CA VAL A 142 -0.51 6.98 6.92
C VAL A 142 0.80 7.76 6.68
N MET A 143 1.54 8.08 7.74
CA MET A 143 2.81 8.81 7.60
C MET A 143 3.83 8.02 6.79
N VAL A 144 3.98 6.73 7.07
CA VAL A 144 4.93 5.86 6.35
C VAL A 144 4.54 5.73 4.89
N PHE A 145 3.26 5.51 4.61
CA PHE A 145 2.76 5.39 3.25
C PHE A 145 3.00 6.67 2.44
N PHE A 146 2.65 7.83 3.00
CA PHE A 146 2.88 9.09 2.32
C PHE A 146 4.37 9.38 2.13
N TRP A 147 5.20 9.05 3.11
CA TRP A 147 6.64 9.18 2.97
C TRP A 147 7.17 8.40 1.77
N PHE A 148 6.79 7.13 1.66
CA PHE A 148 7.22 6.29 0.54
C PHE A 148 6.66 6.79 -0.78
N TRP A 149 5.40 7.17 -0.79
CA TRP A 149 4.70 7.61 -2.00
C TRP A 149 5.30 8.92 -2.53
N VAL A 150 5.41 9.92 -1.68
CA VAL A 150 5.96 11.23 -2.08
C VAL A 150 7.43 11.10 -2.49
N SER A 151 8.24 10.37 -1.72
CA SER A 151 9.64 10.13 -2.05
C SER A 151 9.78 9.44 -3.41
N GLY A 152 8.93 8.45 -3.67
CA GLY A 152 8.92 7.75 -4.94
C GLY A 152 8.49 8.62 -6.11
N LEU A 153 7.48 9.46 -5.93
CA LEU A 153 7.04 10.40 -6.97
C LEU A 153 8.14 11.41 -7.30
N ILE A 154 8.82 11.93 -6.28
CA ILE A 154 9.95 12.85 -6.50
C ILE A 154 11.03 12.17 -7.34
N GLU A 155 11.39 10.94 -6.97
CA GLU A 155 12.41 10.20 -7.71
C GLU A 155 11.98 9.89 -9.14
N ALA A 156 10.72 9.48 -9.33
CA ALA A 156 10.22 9.10 -10.64
C ALA A 156 10.09 10.29 -11.61
N TYR A 157 9.63 11.45 -11.11
CA TYR A 157 9.26 12.57 -11.96
C TYR A 157 10.33 13.67 -12.00
N TRP A 158 11.18 13.76 -11.00
CA TRP A 158 12.23 14.79 -10.91
C TRP A 158 13.62 14.23 -10.64
N GLY A 159 13.77 12.90 -10.54
CA GLY A 159 15.02 12.26 -10.15
C GLY A 159 16.16 12.42 -11.14
N ASN A 160 15.88 12.77 -12.39
CA ASN A 160 16.86 12.94 -13.44
C ASN A 160 17.24 14.41 -13.70
N THR A 161 16.84 15.32 -12.84
CA THR A 161 17.16 16.76 -12.98
C THR A 161 18.38 17.18 -12.19
#